data_2769beff0206df7c2ea24c6b797a244b
#
_entry.id   2769beff0206df7c2ea24c6b797a244b
#
_cell.length_a   1.000
_cell.length_b   1.000
_cell.length_c   1.000
_cell.angle_alpha   90.00
_cell.angle_beta   90.00
_cell.angle_gamma   90.00
#
_symmetry.space_group_name_H-M   'P 1'
#
loop_
_entity.id
_entity.type
_entity.pdbx_description
1 polymer ?
#
loop_
_entity_poly.entity_id
_entity_poly.type
_entity_poly.pdbx_seq_one_letter_code
_entity_poly.pdbx_strand_id
1 'polypeptide(L)'
;MQETDSQSQEQATATKAASAPAKSRTLWGDAFKRLRKNKLAVIGVCWIIIVVVVALTADLWAKPWLGSPTASDSTTMAETSLLAPCAEHPFGTDALGRDILVRVIYGARVSLSVGIMATAISTVIGLVMGAVAGFYGGIWDTIIMRCADIFLAFPYVLFVVAMIAVIGRGLQNVFIAIGILGWPSIARVFRSAILTVKENDYVDAARAMGASDARIVVRHIFPNSVASIVVYATMNIGGAILTESALSFLGMGVIPPTPSWGSMIQDGQQYLLTAPWMMIMPGLAILSTVLAFTLLGDGLRDALDVKMKDA
;
A
#
# COMPACT_ATOMS: atom_id res chain seq x y z
N MET A 1 46.91 -50.34 -10.94
CA MET A 1 45.79 -50.36 -11.93
C MET A 1 44.42 -50.14 -11.30
N GLN A 2 44.21 -50.32 -9.99
CA GLN A 2 42.96 -50.07 -9.28
C GLN A 2 42.76 -48.60 -8.82
N GLU A 3 43.83 -47.82 -8.61
CA GLU A 3 43.73 -46.43 -8.18
C GLU A 3 43.30 -45.45 -9.30
N THR A 4 43.59 -45.77 -10.55
CA THR A 4 43.24 -44.94 -11.72
C THR A 4 41.73 -45.05 -12.08
N ASP A 5 41.11 -46.20 -11.78
CA ASP A 5 39.68 -46.40 -12.04
C ASP A 5 38.77 -45.69 -11.02
N SER A 6 39.21 -45.59 -9.74
CA SER A 6 38.42 -44.88 -8.71
C SER A 6 38.42 -43.35 -8.92
N GLN A 7 39.55 -42.77 -9.34
CA GLN A 7 39.63 -41.34 -9.66
C GLN A 7 38.81 -40.96 -10.92
N SER A 8 38.74 -41.86 -11.90
CA SER A 8 37.93 -41.65 -13.11
C SER A 8 36.44 -41.74 -12.81
N GLN A 9 36.01 -42.57 -11.87
CA GLN A 9 34.59 -42.66 -11.45
C GLN A 9 34.17 -41.49 -10.56
N GLU A 10 35.07 -40.97 -9.71
CA GLU A 10 34.80 -39.76 -8.90
C GLU A 10 34.70 -38.51 -9.78
N GLN A 11 35.55 -38.35 -10.79
CA GLN A 11 35.44 -37.25 -11.74
C GLN A 11 34.22 -37.34 -12.63
N ALA A 12 33.80 -38.53 -13.04
CA ALA A 12 32.57 -38.72 -13.83
C ALA A 12 31.30 -38.46 -13.01
N THR A 13 31.30 -38.77 -11.70
CA THR A 13 30.19 -38.44 -10.80
C THR A 13 30.12 -36.94 -10.47
N ALA A 14 31.27 -36.30 -10.27
CA ALA A 14 31.34 -34.83 -10.08
C ALA A 14 30.89 -34.07 -11.31
N THR A 15 31.25 -34.52 -12.51
CA THR A 15 30.84 -33.90 -13.78
C THR A 15 29.32 -34.09 -14.06
N LYS A 16 28.75 -35.25 -13.64
CA LYS A 16 27.31 -35.49 -13.77
C LYS A 16 26.47 -34.72 -12.77
N ALA A 17 27.00 -34.43 -11.57
CA ALA A 17 26.36 -33.55 -10.59
C ALA A 17 26.34 -32.05 -11.02
N ALA A 18 27.35 -31.63 -11.82
CA ALA A 18 27.44 -30.27 -12.34
C ALA A 18 26.55 -30.01 -13.57
N SER A 19 26.01 -31.06 -14.22
CA SER A 19 25.21 -30.92 -15.46
C SER A 19 23.72 -31.03 -15.29
N ALA A 20 23.17 -31.10 -14.06
CA ALA A 20 21.74 -31.01 -13.84
C ALA A 20 21.29 -29.60 -14.15
N PRO A 21 20.37 -29.38 -15.13
CA PRO A 21 19.88 -28.03 -15.43
C PRO A 21 19.24 -27.47 -14.17
N ALA A 22 19.85 -26.44 -13.59
CA ALA A 22 19.26 -25.70 -12.49
C ALA A 22 17.87 -25.24 -12.96
N LYS A 23 16.80 -25.80 -12.38
CA LYS A 23 15.44 -25.35 -12.65
C LYS A 23 15.46 -23.82 -12.55
N SER A 24 15.14 -23.12 -13.63
CA SER A 24 15.04 -21.68 -13.67
C SER A 24 14.03 -21.23 -12.61
N ARG A 25 14.53 -20.88 -11.43
CA ARG A 25 13.71 -20.40 -10.33
C ARG A 25 13.32 -18.98 -10.67
N THR A 26 12.04 -18.76 -10.89
CA THR A 26 11.52 -17.40 -11.12
C THR A 26 11.56 -16.65 -9.78
N LEU A 27 12.10 -15.41 -9.77
CA LEU A 27 12.18 -14.54 -8.59
C LEU A 27 10.86 -14.49 -7.81
N TRP A 28 9.76 -14.37 -8.53
CA TRP A 28 8.40 -14.33 -7.97
C TRP A 28 7.94 -15.64 -7.34
N GLY A 29 8.34 -16.78 -7.89
CA GLY A 29 8.00 -18.10 -7.32
C GLY A 29 8.70 -18.36 -5.99
N ASP A 30 9.98 -17.98 -5.88
CA ASP A 30 10.75 -18.09 -4.63
C ASP A 30 10.26 -17.06 -3.60
N ALA A 31 9.96 -15.82 -4.02
CA ALA A 31 9.37 -14.79 -3.16
C ALA A 31 8.03 -15.24 -2.57
N PHE A 32 7.14 -15.83 -3.37
CA PHE A 32 5.86 -16.32 -2.88
C PHE A 32 6.02 -17.45 -1.83
N LYS A 33 6.96 -18.38 -2.06
CA LYS A 33 7.27 -19.46 -1.09
C LYS A 33 7.81 -18.90 0.23
N ARG A 34 8.65 -17.87 0.18
CA ARG A 34 9.20 -17.20 1.37
C ARG A 34 8.12 -16.42 2.11
N LEU A 35 7.29 -15.66 1.37
CA LEU A 35 6.17 -14.90 1.94
C LEU A 35 5.22 -15.82 2.73
N ARG A 36 4.89 -17.00 2.18
CA ARG A 36 4.05 -18.01 2.87
C ARG A 36 4.67 -18.57 4.15
N LYS A 37 6.00 -18.52 4.30
CA LYS A 37 6.69 -18.94 5.53
C LYS A 37 6.70 -17.83 6.60
N ASN A 38 6.57 -16.57 6.21
CA ASN A 38 6.48 -15.45 7.14
C ASN A 38 5.06 -15.36 7.70
N LYS A 39 4.88 -15.83 8.94
CA LYS A 39 3.57 -15.89 9.60
C LYS A 39 2.91 -14.52 9.73
N LEU A 40 3.70 -13.48 10.03
CA LEU A 40 3.18 -12.11 10.20
C LEU A 40 2.66 -11.54 8.87
N ALA A 41 3.39 -11.75 7.79
CA ALA A 41 2.95 -11.36 6.46
C ALA A 41 1.66 -12.08 6.03
N VAL A 42 1.55 -13.38 6.33
CA VAL A 42 0.32 -14.16 6.05
C VAL A 42 -0.86 -13.63 6.86
N ILE A 43 -0.68 -13.30 8.14
CA ILE A 43 -1.73 -12.66 8.97
C ILE A 43 -2.15 -11.33 8.33
N GLY A 44 -1.19 -10.49 7.91
CA GLY A 44 -1.48 -9.23 7.23
C GLY A 44 -2.30 -9.42 5.95
N VAL A 45 -1.89 -10.36 5.08
CA VAL A 45 -2.63 -10.69 3.85
C VAL A 45 -4.04 -11.17 4.16
N CYS A 46 -4.20 -12.11 5.10
CA CYS A 46 -5.52 -12.63 5.48
C CYS A 46 -6.43 -11.51 5.98
N TRP A 47 -5.90 -10.61 6.83
CA TRP A 47 -6.66 -9.47 7.33
C TRP A 47 -7.09 -8.52 6.21
N ILE A 48 -6.20 -8.15 5.30
CA ILE A 48 -6.52 -7.30 4.15
C ILE A 48 -7.61 -7.95 3.30
N ILE A 49 -7.50 -9.26 3.01
CA ILE A 49 -8.52 -10.00 2.25
C ILE A 49 -9.87 -9.96 2.97
N ILE A 50 -9.89 -10.20 4.28
CA ILE A 50 -11.12 -10.15 5.08
C ILE A 50 -11.76 -8.76 4.97
N VAL A 51 -11.00 -7.69 5.22
CA VAL A 51 -11.52 -6.31 5.17
C VAL A 51 -12.05 -5.97 3.77
N VAL A 52 -11.33 -6.34 2.71
CA VAL A 52 -11.75 -6.12 1.32
C VAL A 52 -13.02 -6.90 0.99
N VAL A 53 -13.08 -8.19 1.32
CA VAL A 53 -14.25 -9.03 1.04
C VAL A 53 -15.47 -8.53 1.81
N VAL A 54 -15.33 -8.24 3.10
CA VAL A 54 -16.39 -7.70 3.95
C VAL A 54 -16.90 -6.36 3.40
N ALA A 55 -15.99 -5.46 3.01
CA ALA A 55 -16.36 -4.18 2.42
C ALA A 55 -17.09 -4.33 1.08
N LEU A 56 -16.61 -5.19 0.17
CA LEU A 56 -17.23 -5.40 -1.14
C LEU A 56 -18.60 -6.08 -1.06
N THR A 57 -18.75 -7.03 -0.14
CA THR A 57 -20.01 -7.79 0.03
C THR A 57 -21.01 -7.13 0.98
N ALA A 58 -20.70 -5.97 1.56
CA ALA A 58 -21.52 -5.28 2.55
C ALA A 58 -23.00 -5.07 2.14
N ASP A 59 -23.24 -4.78 0.86
CA ASP A 59 -24.61 -4.57 0.36
C ASP A 59 -25.49 -5.85 0.41
N LEU A 60 -24.84 -7.03 0.42
CA LEU A 60 -25.54 -8.31 0.43
C LEU A 60 -26.03 -8.71 1.83
N TRP A 61 -25.30 -8.32 2.88
CA TRP A 61 -25.59 -8.81 4.24
C TRP A 61 -25.69 -7.70 5.31
N ALA A 62 -24.87 -6.64 5.24
CA ALA A 62 -24.88 -5.62 6.27
C ALA A 62 -26.12 -4.72 6.17
N LYS A 63 -26.48 -4.28 4.97
CA LYS A 63 -27.63 -3.43 4.73
C LYS A 63 -28.98 -4.08 5.10
N PRO A 64 -29.25 -5.36 4.76
CA PRO A 64 -30.49 -6.03 5.17
C PRO A 64 -30.62 -6.23 6.68
N TRP A 65 -29.51 -6.36 7.41
CA TRP A 65 -29.51 -6.74 8.83
C TRP A 65 -29.41 -5.53 9.76
N LEU A 66 -28.58 -4.55 9.42
CA LEU A 66 -28.17 -3.45 10.29
C LEU A 66 -28.58 -2.08 9.75
N GLY A 67 -29.27 -2.04 8.62
CA GLY A 67 -29.79 -0.81 8.02
C GLY A 67 -28.79 -0.05 7.14
N SER A 68 -29.11 1.19 6.83
CA SER A 68 -28.33 2.03 5.93
C SER A 68 -27.15 2.70 6.65
N PRO A 69 -25.94 2.76 6.03
CA PRO A 69 -24.81 3.48 6.61
C PRO A 69 -24.97 4.99 6.62
N THR A 70 -25.92 5.52 5.85
CA THR A 70 -26.10 6.96 5.60
C THR A 70 -27.45 7.51 6.04
N ALA A 71 -28.51 6.66 6.05
CA ALA A 71 -29.84 7.07 6.46
C ALA A 71 -29.98 7.02 7.98
N SER A 72 -30.68 7.98 8.52
CA SER A 72 -31.15 8.04 9.91
C SER A 72 -32.68 8.04 9.90
N ASP A 73 -33.28 7.25 10.75
CA ASP A 73 -34.72 7.29 10.94
C ASP A 73 -35.06 8.32 12.03
N SER A 74 -35.68 9.41 11.63
CA SER A 74 -36.02 10.50 12.55
C SER A 74 -37.05 10.10 13.60
N THR A 75 -37.84 9.03 13.35
CA THR A 75 -38.88 8.57 14.29
C THR A 75 -38.29 7.77 15.44
N THR A 76 -37.21 7.01 15.20
CA THR A 76 -36.55 6.17 16.21
C THR A 76 -35.24 6.77 16.72
N MET A 77 -34.77 7.88 16.13
CA MET A 77 -33.48 8.48 16.45
C MET A 77 -33.29 8.79 17.94
N ALA A 78 -34.36 9.24 18.63
CA ALA A 78 -34.30 9.56 20.06
C ALA A 78 -34.03 8.32 20.93
N GLU A 79 -34.52 7.15 20.49
CA GLU A 79 -34.38 5.88 21.23
C GLU A 79 -33.08 5.15 20.86
N THR A 80 -32.61 5.36 19.64
CA THR A 80 -31.43 4.66 19.08
C THR A 80 -30.13 5.46 19.13
N SER A 81 -30.19 6.74 19.50
CA SER A 81 -29.00 7.63 19.56
C SER A 81 -28.07 7.24 20.69
N LEU A 82 -26.76 7.16 20.38
CA LEU A 82 -25.66 6.91 21.32
C LEU A 82 -25.83 5.64 22.16
N LEU A 83 -26.48 4.61 21.63
CA LEU A 83 -26.59 3.31 22.32
C LEU A 83 -25.21 2.68 22.44
N ALA A 84 -24.91 2.18 23.64
CA ALA A 84 -23.71 1.38 23.88
C ALA A 84 -23.76 0.07 23.08
N PRO A 85 -22.61 -0.57 22.82
CA PRO A 85 -22.57 -1.87 22.18
C PRO A 85 -23.50 -2.87 22.82
N CYS A 86 -24.39 -3.46 22.02
CA CYS A 86 -25.41 -4.43 22.45
C CYS A 86 -25.61 -5.51 21.36
N ALA A 87 -26.50 -6.49 21.64
CA ALA A 87 -26.72 -7.57 20.68
C ALA A 87 -27.31 -7.12 19.33
N GLU A 88 -28.13 -6.06 19.33
CA GLU A 88 -28.70 -5.48 18.11
C GLU A 88 -27.71 -4.56 17.39
N HIS A 89 -26.85 -3.87 18.14
CA HIS A 89 -25.81 -2.96 17.64
C HIS A 89 -24.45 -3.35 18.21
N PRO A 90 -23.71 -4.31 17.61
CA PRO A 90 -22.48 -4.87 18.19
C PRO A 90 -21.39 -3.82 18.47
N PHE A 91 -21.32 -2.73 17.69
CA PHE A 91 -20.41 -1.61 17.91
C PHE A 91 -21.10 -0.37 18.47
N GLY A 92 -22.36 -0.47 18.85
CA GLY A 92 -23.18 0.64 19.28
C GLY A 92 -23.65 1.51 18.11
N THR A 93 -24.28 2.66 18.46
CA THR A 93 -24.82 3.61 17.49
C THR A 93 -24.16 4.98 17.63
N ASP A 94 -24.29 5.80 16.59
CA ASP A 94 -23.85 7.18 16.61
C ASP A 94 -24.96 8.14 17.09
N ALA A 95 -24.66 9.46 17.10
CA ALA A 95 -25.59 10.50 17.53
C ALA A 95 -26.86 10.61 16.67
N LEU A 96 -26.84 10.03 15.47
CA LEU A 96 -27.98 9.99 14.55
C LEU A 96 -28.69 8.62 14.56
N GLY A 97 -28.36 7.74 15.54
CA GLY A 97 -28.95 6.41 15.68
C GLY A 97 -28.45 5.41 14.62
N ARG A 98 -27.40 5.73 13.84
CA ARG A 98 -26.87 4.85 12.80
C ARG A 98 -25.91 3.82 13.41
N ASP A 99 -25.99 2.59 12.95
CA ASP A 99 -25.14 1.49 13.43
C ASP A 99 -23.67 1.71 13.04
N ILE A 100 -22.76 1.68 14.04
CA ILE A 100 -21.34 1.94 13.84
C ILE A 100 -20.65 0.79 13.11
N LEU A 101 -21.06 -0.48 13.30
CA LEU A 101 -20.48 -1.62 12.58
C LEU A 101 -20.71 -1.47 11.07
N VAL A 102 -21.95 -1.15 10.66
CA VAL A 102 -22.26 -0.87 9.25
C VAL A 102 -21.41 0.25 8.71
N ARG A 103 -21.33 1.35 9.45
CA ARG A 103 -20.53 2.52 9.04
C ARG A 103 -19.04 2.19 8.93
N VAL A 104 -18.46 1.39 9.83
CA VAL A 104 -17.07 0.93 9.74
C VAL A 104 -16.84 0.08 8.49
N ILE A 105 -17.79 -0.82 8.18
CA ILE A 105 -17.70 -1.68 6.98
C ILE A 105 -17.78 -0.85 5.69
N TYR A 106 -18.73 0.06 5.59
CA TYR A 106 -18.85 0.94 4.42
C TYR A 106 -17.71 1.97 4.35
N GLY A 107 -17.26 2.45 5.51
CA GLY A 107 -16.07 3.31 5.62
C GLY A 107 -14.79 2.67 5.11
N ALA A 108 -14.68 1.32 5.24
CA ALA A 108 -13.57 0.58 4.66
C ALA A 108 -13.48 0.76 3.14
N ARG A 109 -14.61 0.80 2.40
CA ARG A 109 -14.61 1.04 0.94
C ARG A 109 -13.96 2.36 0.60
N VAL A 110 -14.29 3.40 1.36
CA VAL A 110 -13.77 4.74 1.15
C VAL A 110 -12.27 4.81 1.49
N SER A 111 -11.91 4.43 2.71
CA SER A 111 -10.52 4.52 3.20
C SER A 111 -9.56 3.63 2.40
N LEU A 112 -9.97 2.40 2.02
CA LEU A 112 -9.18 1.53 1.15
C LEU A 112 -9.06 2.09 -0.27
N SER A 113 -10.16 2.62 -0.85
CA SER A 113 -10.10 3.20 -2.20
C SER A 113 -9.15 4.39 -2.25
N VAL A 114 -9.15 5.27 -1.25
CA VAL A 114 -8.20 6.38 -1.16
C VAL A 114 -6.77 5.85 -1.04
N GLY A 115 -6.53 4.90 -0.12
CA GLY A 115 -5.21 4.29 0.06
C GLY A 115 -4.63 3.72 -1.23
N ILE A 116 -5.43 2.93 -1.95
CA ILE A 116 -5.01 2.27 -3.20
C ILE A 116 -4.85 3.28 -4.34
N MET A 117 -5.85 4.14 -4.57
CA MET A 117 -5.82 5.08 -5.70
C MET A 117 -4.76 6.16 -5.54
N ALA A 118 -4.60 6.72 -4.34
CA ALA A 118 -3.55 7.70 -4.07
C ALA A 118 -2.16 7.08 -4.25
N THR A 119 -1.94 5.87 -3.72
CA THR A 119 -0.67 5.15 -3.91
C THR A 119 -0.43 4.80 -5.38
N ALA A 120 -1.44 4.40 -6.13
CA ALA A 120 -1.30 4.13 -7.56
C ALA A 120 -0.87 5.40 -8.34
N ILE A 121 -1.51 6.54 -8.09
CA ILE A 121 -1.14 7.83 -8.69
C ILE A 121 0.31 8.19 -8.33
N SER A 122 0.66 8.17 -7.04
CA SER A 122 2.03 8.45 -6.58
C SER A 122 3.06 7.54 -7.22
N THR A 123 2.72 6.24 -7.33
CA THR A 123 3.61 5.23 -7.92
C THR A 123 3.84 5.51 -9.41
N VAL A 124 2.79 5.76 -10.17
CA VAL A 124 2.92 6.06 -11.60
C VAL A 124 3.79 7.30 -11.83
N ILE A 125 3.50 8.41 -11.13
CA ILE A 125 4.28 9.64 -11.25
C ILE A 125 5.73 9.40 -10.79
N GLY A 126 5.91 8.76 -9.64
CA GLY A 126 7.23 8.46 -9.06
C GLY A 126 8.08 7.55 -9.94
N LEU A 127 7.46 6.55 -10.60
CA LEU A 127 8.14 5.69 -11.57
C LEU A 127 8.65 6.48 -12.79
N VAL A 128 7.81 7.32 -13.37
CA VAL A 128 8.20 8.14 -14.53
C VAL A 128 9.33 9.10 -14.15
N MET A 129 9.15 9.87 -13.07
CA MET A 129 10.14 10.84 -12.60
C MET A 129 11.45 10.17 -12.15
N GLY A 130 11.34 9.06 -11.41
CA GLY A 130 12.51 8.28 -10.99
C GLY A 130 13.25 7.62 -12.14
N ALA A 131 12.51 7.15 -13.17
CA ALA A 131 13.12 6.60 -14.38
C ALA A 131 13.92 7.66 -15.15
N VAL A 132 13.32 8.81 -15.39
CA VAL A 132 13.99 9.92 -16.09
C VAL A 132 15.22 10.38 -15.32
N ALA A 133 15.11 10.61 -14.02
CA ALA A 133 16.21 11.04 -13.17
C ALA A 133 17.36 10.00 -13.12
N GLY A 134 17.03 8.72 -12.86
CA GLY A 134 18.03 7.67 -12.68
C GLY A 134 18.70 7.24 -13.98
N PHE A 135 17.94 7.16 -15.08
CA PHE A 135 18.47 6.67 -16.35
C PHE A 135 19.28 7.73 -17.10
N TYR A 136 18.72 8.92 -17.32
CA TYR A 136 19.42 10.00 -18.06
C TYR A 136 20.45 10.72 -17.19
N GLY A 137 20.19 10.89 -15.89
CA GLY A 137 21.14 11.56 -14.99
C GLY A 137 21.29 13.06 -15.28
N GLY A 138 22.45 13.63 -14.90
CA GLY A 138 22.84 15.01 -15.23
C GLY A 138 21.80 16.07 -14.83
N ILE A 139 21.40 16.92 -15.79
CA ILE A 139 20.45 18.02 -15.56
C ILE A 139 19.05 17.54 -15.19
N TRP A 140 18.58 16.44 -15.79
CA TRP A 140 17.27 15.87 -15.51
C TRP A 140 17.19 15.34 -14.09
N ASP A 141 18.24 14.65 -13.64
CA ASP A 141 18.34 14.20 -12.27
C ASP A 141 18.32 15.38 -11.28
N THR A 142 19.12 16.39 -11.55
CA THR A 142 19.20 17.59 -10.72
C THR A 142 17.85 18.29 -10.60
N ILE A 143 17.16 18.54 -11.72
CA ILE A 143 15.87 19.25 -11.72
C ILE A 143 14.83 18.44 -10.97
N ILE A 144 14.66 17.15 -11.31
CA ILE A 144 13.62 16.30 -10.73
C ILE A 144 13.85 16.13 -9.21
N MET A 145 15.10 15.90 -8.80
CA MET A 145 15.41 15.74 -7.37
C MET A 145 15.27 17.05 -6.61
N ARG A 146 15.60 18.21 -7.19
CA ARG A 146 15.32 19.51 -6.56
C ARG A 146 13.83 19.80 -6.44
N CYS A 147 13.03 19.45 -7.44
CA CYS A 147 11.58 19.50 -7.30
C CYS A 147 11.11 18.60 -6.16
N ALA A 148 11.60 17.34 -6.10
CA ALA A 148 11.26 16.42 -5.03
C ALA A 148 11.68 16.96 -3.64
N ASP A 149 12.85 17.62 -3.54
CA ASP A 149 13.32 18.25 -2.30
C ASP A 149 12.38 19.36 -1.84
N ILE A 150 11.89 20.19 -2.75
CA ILE A 150 10.92 21.26 -2.44
C ILE A 150 9.62 20.65 -1.88
N PHE A 151 9.07 19.61 -2.53
CA PHE A 151 7.87 18.94 -2.05
C PHE A 151 8.04 18.34 -0.65
N LEU A 152 9.21 17.78 -0.36
CA LEU A 152 9.51 17.15 0.93
C LEU A 152 9.95 18.14 2.03
N ALA A 153 10.26 19.38 1.67
CA ALA A 153 10.58 20.43 2.63
C ALA A 153 9.34 20.93 3.41
N PHE A 154 8.15 20.76 2.83
CA PHE A 154 6.89 21.14 3.49
C PHE A 154 6.33 19.97 4.30
N PRO A 155 5.69 20.22 5.45
CA PRO A 155 4.95 19.20 6.17
C PRO A 155 3.84 18.64 5.27
N TYR A 156 3.93 17.34 4.96
CA TYR A 156 3.13 16.67 3.93
C TYR A 156 1.61 16.91 4.12
N VAL A 157 1.10 16.69 5.34
CA VAL A 157 -0.34 16.84 5.62
C VAL A 157 -0.81 18.28 5.39
N LEU A 158 0.00 19.27 5.77
CA LEU A 158 -0.36 20.68 5.55
C LEU A 158 -0.41 21.03 4.06
N PHE A 159 0.50 20.44 3.28
CA PHE A 159 0.50 20.64 1.83
C PHE A 159 -0.75 20.01 1.17
N VAL A 160 -1.14 18.81 1.59
CA VAL A 160 -2.38 18.17 1.12
C VAL A 160 -3.62 18.99 1.51
N VAL A 161 -3.69 19.50 2.75
CA VAL A 161 -4.77 20.40 3.20
C VAL A 161 -4.86 21.65 2.33
N ALA A 162 -3.72 22.30 2.07
CA ALA A 162 -3.68 23.49 1.21
C ALA A 162 -4.16 23.18 -0.22
N MET A 163 -3.78 22.03 -0.76
CA MET A 163 -4.23 21.59 -2.08
C MET A 163 -5.74 21.32 -2.11
N ILE A 164 -6.29 20.64 -1.10
CA ILE A 164 -7.75 20.40 -1.00
C ILE A 164 -8.51 21.70 -0.81
N ALA A 165 -7.95 22.67 -0.10
CA ALA A 165 -8.59 24.00 0.03
C ALA A 165 -8.76 24.71 -1.32
N VAL A 166 -7.87 24.45 -2.29
CA VAL A 166 -7.94 25.03 -3.64
C VAL A 166 -8.85 24.22 -4.56
N ILE A 167 -8.70 22.88 -4.60
CA ILE A 167 -9.44 22.02 -5.55
C ILE A 167 -10.82 21.62 -5.04
N GLY A 168 -11.10 21.85 -3.74
CA GLY A 168 -12.36 21.50 -3.09
C GLY A 168 -12.32 20.15 -2.37
N ARG A 169 -13.32 19.95 -1.49
CA ARG A 169 -13.48 18.69 -0.72
C ARG A 169 -14.12 17.62 -1.59
N GLY A 170 -13.90 16.36 -1.23
CA GLY A 170 -14.53 15.22 -1.88
C GLY A 170 -13.57 14.05 -2.07
N LEU A 171 -14.12 12.84 -2.20
CA LEU A 171 -13.36 11.60 -2.29
C LEU A 171 -12.31 11.63 -3.40
N GLN A 172 -12.69 12.09 -4.61
CA GLN A 172 -11.78 12.15 -5.76
C GLN A 172 -10.64 13.14 -5.52
N ASN A 173 -10.95 14.31 -4.98
CA ASN A 173 -9.95 15.35 -4.71
C ASN A 173 -8.96 14.91 -3.64
N VAL A 174 -9.42 14.15 -2.63
CA VAL A 174 -8.55 13.62 -1.57
C VAL A 174 -7.50 12.66 -2.15
N PHE A 175 -7.90 11.64 -2.93
CA PHE A 175 -6.90 10.71 -3.45
C PHE A 175 -6.01 11.33 -4.54
N ILE A 176 -6.52 12.31 -5.33
CA ILE A 176 -5.70 13.08 -6.27
C ILE A 176 -4.65 13.91 -5.53
N ALA A 177 -5.05 14.63 -4.48
CA ALA A 177 -4.14 15.47 -3.70
C ALA A 177 -3.03 14.63 -3.03
N ILE A 178 -3.41 13.56 -2.33
CA ILE A 178 -2.46 12.63 -1.70
C ILE A 178 -1.55 12.01 -2.76
N GLY A 179 -2.11 11.59 -3.90
CA GLY A 179 -1.39 10.92 -4.97
C GLY A 179 -0.37 11.83 -5.67
N ILE A 180 -0.79 13.05 -6.05
CA ILE A 180 0.10 14.00 -6.73
C ILE A 180 1.22 14.48 -5.81
N LEU A 181 0.99 14.58 -4.51
CA LEU A 181 2.01 15.05 -3.57
C LEU A 181 2.92 13.92 -3.05
N GLY A 182 2.53 12.65 -3.23
CA GLY A 182 3.27 11.48 -2.71
C GLY A 182 4.41 10.96 -3.61
N TRP A 183 4.53 11.42 -4.86
CA TRP A 183 5.50 10.91 -5.85
C TRP A 183 6.98 11.07 -5.46
N PRO A 184 7.44 12.11 -4.71
CA PRO A 184 8.86 12.35 -4.51
C PRO A 184 9.60 11.20 -3.84
N SER A 185 9.00 10.61 -2.82
CA SER A 185 9.59 9.47 -2.09
C SER A 185 9.74 8.24 -2.99
N ILE A 186 8.72 7.96 -3.81
CA ILE A 186 8.74 6.84 -4.77
C ILE A 186 9.79 7.08 -5.86
N ALA A 187 9.87 8.32 -6.38
CA ALA A 187 10.87 8.68 -7.37
C ALA A 187 12.31 8.48 -6.86
N ARG A 188 12.59 8.83 -5.61
CA ARG A 188 13.91 8.60 -4.98
C ARG A 188 14.24 7.10 -4.86
N VAL A 189 13.28 6.29 -4.42
CA VAL A 189 13.45 4.83 -4.30
C VAL A 189 13.72 4.22 -5.66
N PHE A 190 12.92 4.60 -6.67
CA PHE A 190 13.08 4.06 -8.02
C PHE A 190 14.37 4.54 -8.70
N ARG A 191 14.71 5.83 -8.57
CA ARG A 191 16.00 6.36 -9.01
C ARG A 191 17.18 5.57 -8.44
N SER A 192 17.18 5.31 -7.13
CA SER A 192 18.25 4.52 -6.49
C SER A 192 18.32 3.10 -7.06
N ALA A 193 17.18 2.44 -7.24
CA ALA A 193 17.13 1.11 -7.84
C ALA A 193 17.67 1.11 -9.29
N ILE A 194 17.35 2.14 -10.09
CA ILE A 194 17.85 2.28 -11.46
C ILE A 194 19.36 2.46 -11.47
N LEU A 195 19.92 3.32 -10.61
CA LEU A 195 21.36 3.54 -10.54
C LEU A 195 22.11 2.24 -10.25
N THR A 196 21.60 1.44 -9.29
CA THR A 196 22.18 0.12 -8.96
C THR A 196 22.12 -0.86 -10.13
N VAL A 197 20.98 -0.90 -10.85
CA VAL A 197 20.82 -1.84 -11.99
C VAL A 197 21.59 -1.39 -13.22
N LYS A 198 21.72 -0.08 -13.45
CA LYS A 198 22.40 0.50 -14.60
C LYS A 198 23.91 0.17 -14.66
N GLU A 199 24.53 -0.10 -13.51
CA GLU A 199 25.95 -0.44 -13.37
C GLU A 199 26.25 -1.92 -13.67
N ASN A 200 25.26 -2.74 -14.04
CA ASN A 200 25.48 -4.15 -14.33
C ASN A 200 25.92 -4.38 -15.78
N ASP A 201 26.88 -5.29 -15.98
CA ASP A 201 27.49 -5.64 -17.27
C ASP A 201 26.47 -5.99 -18.38
N TYR A 202 25.33 -6.62 -18.01
CA TYR A 202 24.31 -6.97 -19.00
C TYR A 202 23.58 -5.75 -19.59
N VAL A 203 23.55 -4.62 -18.86
CA VAL A 203 22.99 -3.37 -19.37
C VAL A 203 23.96 -2.74 -20.40
N ASP A 204 25.25 -2.77 -20.11
CA ASP A 204 26.28 -2.30 -21.05
C ASP A 204 26.36 -3.20 -22.29
N ALA A 205 26.25 -4.51 -22.13
CA ALA A 205 26.15 -5.43 -23.26
C ALA A 205 24.94 -5.14 -24.15
N ALA A 206 23.75 -4.87 -23.54
CA ALA A 206 22.56 -4.51 -24.30
C ALA A 206 22.75 -3.20 -25.08
N ARG A 207 23.43 -2.21 -24.47
CA ARG A 207 23.77 -0.93 -25.12
C ARG A 207 24.75 -1.13 -26.27
N ALA A 208 25.78 -1.95 -26.09
CA ALA A 208 26.76 -2.29 -27.13
C ALA A 208 26.11 -3.01 -28.32
N MET A 209 25.04 -3.80 -28.09
CA MET A 209 24.25 -4.43 -29.14
C MET A 209 23.25 -3.48 -29.82
N GLY A 210 23.24 -2.18 -29.52
CA GLY A 210 22.37 -1.19 -30.16
C GLY A 210 20.95 -1.12 -29.62
N ALA A 211 20.69 -1.63 -28.40
CA ALA A 211 19.35 -1.50 -27.79
C ALA A 211 19.05 -0.01 -27.49
N SER A 212 17.84 0.43 -27.83
CA SER A 212 17.39 1.79 -27.49
C SER A 212 17.20 1.97 -25.98
N ASP A 213 17.35 3.20 -25.49
CA ASP A 213 17.19 3.56 -24.08
C ASP A 213 15.87 3.08 -23.50
N ALA A 214 14.75 3.29 -24.21
CA ALA A 214 13.44 2.82 -23.79
C ALA A 214 13.41 1.28 -23.64
N ARG A 215 14.06 0.54 -24.56
CA ARG A 215 14.16 -0.93 -24.47
C ARG A 215 14.98 -1.36 -23.26
N ILE A 216 16.09 -0.68 -22.98
CA ILE A 216 16.93 -0.96 -21.80
C ILE A 216 16.12 -0.73 -20.52
N VAL A 217 15.44 0.42 -20.41
CA VAL A 217 14.63 0.74 -19.22
C VAL A 217 13.52 -0.29 -19.03
N VAL A 218 12.71 -0.56 -20.05
CA VAL A 218 11.51 -1.40 -19.91
C VAL A 218 11.86 -2.88 -19.78
N ARG A 219 12.89 -3.37 -20.50
CA ARG A 219 13.18 -4.81 -20.58
C ARG A 219 14.26 -5.28 -19.61
N HIS A 220 15.15 -4.39 -19.18
CA HIS A 220 16.28 -4.76 -18.32
C HIS A 220 16.21 -4.10 -16.93
N ILE A 221 15.94 -2.78 -16.86
CA ILE A 221 15.97 -2.05 -15.59
C ILE A 221 14.68 -2.26 -14.81
N PHE A 222 13.52 -1.98 -15.41
CA PHE A 222 12.22 -2.03 -14.72
C PHE A 222 11.94 -3.40 -14.08
N PRO A 223 12.09 -4.57 -14.76
CA PRO A 223 11.80 -5.86 -14.15
C PRO A 223 12.70 -6.19 -12.96
N ASN A 224 13.94 -5.69 -12.95
CA ASN A 224 14.89 -5.90 -11.86
C ASN A 224 14.71 -4.91 -10.70
N SER A 225 14.03 -3.79 -10.93
CA SER A 225 13.76 -2.75 -9.93
C SER A 225 12.35 -2.86 -9.34
N VAL A 226 11.44 -3.61 -9.98
CA VAL A 226 10.01 -3.69 -9.61
C VAL A 226 9.80 -4.21 -8.19
N ALA A 227 10.67 -5.07 -7.70
CA ALA A 227 10.59 -5.63 -6.35
C ALA A 227 10.57 -4.53 -5.28
N SER A 228 11.52 -3.59 -5.34
CA SER A 228 11.59 -2.46 -4.40
C SER A 228 10.37 -1.55 -4.49
N ILE A 229 9.81 -1.38 -5.71
CA ILE A 229 8.63 -0.55 -5.94
C ILE A 229 7.39 -1.20 -5.31
N VAL A 230 7.19 -2.50 -5.53
CA VAL A 230 6.04 -3.24 -4.97
C VAL A 230 6.04 -3.19 -3.45
N VAL A 231 7.20 -3.40 -2.83
CA VAL A 231 7.37 -3.29 -1.37
C VAL A 231 6.99 -1.89 -0.91
N TYR A 232 7.59 -0.85 -1.51
CA TYR A 232 7.35 0.53 -1.11
C TYR A 232 5.89 0.93 -1.31
N ALA A 233 5.29 0.60 -2.46
CA ALA A 233 3.88 0.90 -2.74
C ALA A 233 2.94 0.21 -1.74
N THR A 234 3.21 -1.05 -1.38
CA THR A 234 2.40 -1.77 -0.39
C THR A 234 2.40 -1.07 0.96
N MET A 235 3.58 -0.65 1.45
CA MET A 235 3.69 0.09 2.71
C MET A 235 3.04 1.47 2.62
N ASN A 236 3.12 2.12 1.47
CA ASN A 236 2.57 3.46 1.26
C ASN A 236 1.04 3.49 1.28
N ILE A 237 0.35 2.37 0.96
CA ILE A 237 -1.11 2.27 1.09
C ILE A 237 -1.53 2.56 2.54
N GLY A 238 -0.85 1.97 3.53
CA GLY A 238 -1.12 2.23 4.95
C GLY A 238 -0.93 3.72 5.31
N GLY A 239 0.15 4.33 4.82
CA GLY A 239 0.41 5.77 5.00
C GLY A 239 -0.65 6.67 4.36
N ALA A 240 -1.14 6.30 3.18
CA ALA A 240 -2.21 7.03 2.49
C ALA A 240 -3.56 6.92 3.24
N ILE A 241 -3.88 5.75 3.82
CA ILE A 241 -5.07 5.57 4.68
C ILE A 241 -4.97 6.45 5.92
N LEU A 242 -3.79 6.51 6.58
CA LEU A 242 -3.58 7.39 7.73
C LEU A 242 -3.73 8.87 7.35
N THR A 243 -3.18 9.27 6.20
CA THR A 243 -3.30 10.64 5.71
C THR A 243 -4.76 11.01 5.39
N GLU A 244 -5.51 10.13 4.71
CA GLU A 244 -6.94 10.31 4.48
C GLU A 244 -7.69 10.48 5.81
N SER A 245 -7.41 9.61 6.77
CA SER A 245 -8.08 9.65 8.07
C SER A 245 -7.78 10.94 8.83
N ALA A 246 -6.55 11.43 8.77
CA ALA A 246 -6.16 12.72 9.35
C ALA A 246 -6.88 13.91 8.65
N LEU A 247 -6.97 13.88 7.32
CA LEU A 247 -7.68 14.91 6.54
C LEU A 247 -9.19 14.90 6.84
N SER A 248 -9.78 13.71 6.89
CA SER A 248 -11.19 13.53 7.25
C SER A 248 -11.47 14.00 8.67
N PHE A 249 -10.59 13.69 9.62
CA PHE A 249 -10.65 14.19 11.01
C PHE A 249 -10.57 15.72 11.08
N LEU A 250 -9.76 16.36 10.23
CA LEU A 250 -9.67 17.82 10.10
C LEU A 250 -10.83 18.44 9.32
N GLY A 251 -11.81 17.65 8.88
CA GLY A 251 -12.95 18.11 8.10
C GLY A 251 -12.65 18.38 6.63
N MET A 252 -11.46 18.04 6.14
CA MET A 252 -11.02 18.21 4.75
C MET A 252 -11.16 16.93 3.90
N GLY A 253 -11.78 15.88 4.46
CA GLY A 253 -11.95 14.59 3.82
C GLY A 253 -13.20 14.45 2.97
N VAL A 254 -13.81 13.29 3.04
CA VAL A 254 -15.01 12.90 2.31
C VAL A 254 -16.22 13.65 2.86
N ILE A 255 -17.12 14.08 1.95
CA ILE A 255 -18.31 14.85 2.32
C ILE A 255 -19.38 13.91 2.90
N PRO A 256 -20.00 14.24 4.06
CA PRO A 256 -21.16 13.53 4.57
C PRO A 256 -22.30 13.46 3.53
N PRO A 257 -23.15 12.43 3.53
CA PRO A 257 -23.30 11.40 4.55
C PRO A 257 -22.40 10.16 4.39
N THR A 258 -21.53 10.15 3.38
CA THR A 258 -20.65 9.00 3.10
C THR A 258 -19.67 8.77 4.24
N PRO A 259 -19.65 7.57 4.88
CA PRO A 259 -18.72 7.32 5.98
C PRO A 259 -17.30 7.06 5.46
N SER A 260 -16.29 7.59 6.16
CA SER A 260 -14.91 7.10 6.15
C SER A 260 -14.46 6.90 7.59
N TRP A 261 -13.43 6.09 7.83
CA TRP A 261 -12.98 5.86 9.20
C TRP A 261 -12.56 7.17 9.89
N GLY A 262 -11.90 8.07 9.15
CA GLY A 262 -11.47 9.37 9.69
C GLY A 262 -12.65 10.30 10.01
N SER A 263 -13.68 10.35 9.16
CA SER A 263 -14.87 11.17 9.43
C SER A 263 -15.68 10.63 10.62
N MET A 264 -15.71 9.30 10.82
CA MET A 264 -16.34 8.70 11.98
C MET A 264 -15.64 9.08 13.29
N ILE A 265 -14.29 9.13 13.28
CA ILE A 265 -13.53 9.61 14.44
C ILE A 265 -13.83 11.09 14.71
N GLN A 266 -13.94 11.92 13.67
CA GLN A 266 -14.34 13.33 13.79
C GLN A 266 -15.73 13.47 14.43
N ASP A 267 -16.73 12.72 13.91
CA ASP A 267 -18.09 12.73 14.43
C ASP A 267 -18.13 12.32 15.93
N GLY A 268 -17.28 11.37 16.34
CA GLY A 268 -17.19 10.87 17.71
C GLY A 268 -16.48 11.78 18.70
N GLN A 269 -15.72 12.78 18.23
CA GLN A 269 -14.84 13.60 19.09
C GLN A 269 -15.58 14.27 20.25
N GLN A 270 -16.75 14.83 20.01
CA GLN A 270 -17.56 15.48 21.03
C GLN A 270 -18.21 14.51 22.03
N TYR A 271 -18.26 13.23 21.70
CA TYR A 271 -18.87 12.17 22.51
C TYR A 271 -17.83 11.25 23.17
N LEU A 272 -16.56 11.63 23.21
CA LEU A 272 -15.48 10.79 23.71
C LEU A 272 -15.72 10.26 25.14
N LEU A 273 -16.32 11.05 26.00
CA LEU A 273 -16.61 10.68 27.38
C LEU A 273 -17.92 9.91 27.56
N THR A 274 -18.88 10.08 26.67
CA THR A 274 -20.22 9.48 26.77
C THR A 274 -20.44 8.28 25.85
N ALA A 275 -19.79 8.30 24.66
CA ALA A 275 -19.90 7.24 23.65
C ALA A 275 -18.53 6.93 23.01
N PRO A 276 -17.55 6.43 23.77
CA PRO A 276 -16.18 6.24 23.29
C PRO A 276 -16.07 5.25 22.13
N TRP A 277 -17.02 4.33 21.97
CA TRP A 277 -17.06 3.37 20.87
C TRP A 277 -17.13 4.03 19.50
N MET A 278 -17.70 5.25 19.39
CA MET A 278 -17.74 6.01 18.14
C MET A 278 -16.36 6.32 17.57
N MET A 279 -15.36 6.45 18.44
CA MET A 279 -13.96 6.71 18.03
C MET A 279 -13.12 5.42 18.05
N ILE A 280 -13.32 4.57 19.06
CA ILE A 280 -12.51 3.36 19.26
C ILE A 280 -12.69 2.39 18.08
N MET A 281 -13.92 2.15 17.63
CA MET A 281 -14.17 1.14 16.58
C MET A 281 -13.57 1.52 15.22
N PRO A 282 -13.79 2.73 14.67
CA PRO A 282 -13.09 3.13 13.44
C PRO A 282 -11.57 3.28 13.66
N GLY A 283 -11.11 3.68 14.85
CA GLY A 283 -9.69 3.73 15.19
C GLY A 283 -9.01 2.37 15.13
N LEU A 284 -9.67 1.32 15.66
CA LEU A 284 -9.19 -0.06 15.56
C LEU A 284 -9.20 -0.58 14.11
N ALA A 285 -10.18 -0.18 13.30
CA ALA A 285 -10.22 -0.52 11.88
C ALA A 285 -9.03 0.09 11.12
N ILE A 286 -8.70 1.36 11.37
CA ILE A 286 -7.51 2.01 10.81
C ILE A 286 -6.25 1.29 11.28
N LEU A 287 -6.06 1.14 12.60
CA LEU A 287 -4.88 0.55 13.19
C LEU A 287 -4.59 -0.85 12.63
N SER A 288 -5.60 -1.73 12.65
CA SER A 288 -5.46 -3.11 12.18
C SER A 288 -5.18 -3.19 10.69
N THR A 289 -5.79 -2.32 9.88
CA THR A 289 -5.58 -2.31 8.42
C THR A 289 -4.22 -1.75 8.06
N VAL A 290 -3.78 -0.65 8.68
CA VAL A 290 -2.44 -0.08 8.47
C VAL A 290 -1.35 -1.06 8.90
N LEU A 291 -1.52 -1.69 10.07
CA LEU A 291 -0.61 -2.74 10.54
C LEU A 291 -0.54 -3.90 9.54
N ALA A 292 -1.66 -4.33 8.99
CA ALA A 292 -1.70 -5.41 8.01
C ALA A 292 -0.93 -5.08 6.73
N PHE A 293 -1.06 -3.85 6.20
CA PHE A 293 -0.27 -3.40 5.05
C PHE A 293 1.23 -3.28 5.37
N THR A 294 1.58 -2.85 6.58
CA THR A 294 2.97 -2.79 7.06
C THR A 294 3.58 -4.20 7.13
N LEU A 295 2.89 -5.14 7.78
CA LEU A 295 3.34 -6.54 7.90
C LEU A 295 3.48 -7.21 6.53
N LEU A 296 2.57 -6.93 5.60
CA LEU A 296 2.68 -7.41 4.23
C LEU A 296 3.89 -6.80 3.52
N GLY A 297 4.10 -5.49 3.65
CA GLY A 297 5.22 -4.78 3.05
C GLY A 297 6.57 -5.29 3.55
N ASP A 298 6.72 -5.48 4.86
CA ASP A 298 7.92 -6.08 5.47
C ASP A 298 8.14 -7.51 4.98
N GLY A 299 7.08 -8.33 4.95
CA GLY A 299 7.17 -9.69 4.45
C GLY A 299 7.53 -9.78 2.96
N LEU A 300 7.03 -8.84 2.14
CA LEU A 300 7.42 -8.72 0.73
C LEU A 300 8.88 -8.29 0.59
N ARG A 301 9.35 -7.37 1.42
CA ARG A 301 10.76 -6.95 1.46
C ARG A 301 11.67 -8.12 1.75
N ASP A 302 11.40 -8.89 2.82
CA ASP A 302 12.18 -10.07 3.21
C ASP A 302 12.15 -11.15 2.12
N ALA A 303 10.99 -11.35 1.49
CA ALA A 303 10.82 -12.36 0.45
C ALA A 303 11.55 -12.02 -0.86
N LEU A 304 11.66 -10.73 -1.19
CA LEU A 304 12.27 -10.21 -2.42
C LEU A 304 13.77 -9.85 -2.25
N ASP A 305 14.27 -9.79 -1.01
CA ASP A 305 15.71 -9.55 -0.76
C ASP A 305 16.53 -10.79 -1.13
N VAL A 306 17.33 -10.65 -2.18
CA VAL A 306 18.18 -11.73 -2.74
C VAL A 306 19.43 -11.96 -1.89
N LYS A 307 19.87 -10.96 -1.10
CA LYS A 307 21.10 -11.05 -0.30
C LYS A 307 21.01 -12.03 0.88
N MET A 308 19.82 -12.43 1.29
CA MET A 308 19.60 -13.45 2.35
C MET A 308 19.81 -14.90 1.86
N LYS A 309 20.47 -15.12 0.70
CA LYS A 309 20.69 -16.46 0.16
C LYS A 309 21.89 -17.20 0.75
N ASP A 310 22.81 -16.50 1.41
CA ASP A 310 24.11 -17.05 1.82
C ASP A 310 24.34 -17.05 3.35
N ALA A 311 23.27 -17.01 4.15
CA ALA A 311 23.33 -17.14 5.60
C ALA A 311 22.62 -18.41 6.11
#